data_1cf48599fb61a4ec33f9020ebe6c3d00
#
_entry.id   1cf48599fb61a4ec33f9020ebe6c3d00
#
_cell.length_a   1.000
_cell.length_b   1.000
_cell.length_c   1.000
_cell.angle_alpha   90.00
_cell.angle_beta   90.00
_cell.angle_gamma   90.00
#
_symmetry.space_group_name_H-M   'P 1'
#
loop_
_entity.id
_entity.type
_entity.pdbx_description
1 polymer ?
#
loop_
_entity_poly.entity_id
_entity_poly.type
_entity_poly.pdbx_seq_one_letter_code
_entity_poly.pdbx_strand_id
1 'polypeptide(L)'
;MILYLREQLAERIRSGGFGLGGFLTPTGIGTEVAKGKEVITIDGKDYLLEKPLKADVALIFANKADKNGNLQYAGSENNFNHVMAANAKTTIVEAREIVDVGQMDPNFVHTPGIFVNYLVKGA
;
A
#
# COMPACT_ATOMS: atom_id res chain seq x y z
N MET A 1 -17.99 -3.51 -14.81
CA MET A 1 -17.48 -3.45 -13.41
C MET A 1 -16.24 -4.32 -13.31
N ILE A 2 -15.17 -3.79 -12.73
CA ILE A 2 -13.96 -4.57 -12.45
C ILE A 2 -14.04 -5.05 -11.01
N LEU A 3 -13.94 -6.35 -10.79
CA LEU A 3 -14.00 -6.96 -9.48
C LEU A 3 -12.60 -7.36 -9.03
N TYR A 4 -12.21 -6.92 -7.84
CA TYR A 4 -10.95 -7.32 -7.19
C TYR A 4 -11.23 -7.85 -5.80
N LEU A 5 -10.53 -8.91 -5.44
CA LEU A 5 -10.46 -9.32 -4.06
C LEU A 5 -9.54 -8.36 -3.31
N ARG A 6 -9.80 -8.16 -2.02
CA ARG A 6 -9.08 -7.19 -1.19
C ARG A 6 -7.58 -7.47 -1.16
N GLU A 7 -7.20 -8.73 -1.04
CA GLU A 7 -5.80 -9.17 -1.01
C GLU A 7 -5.11 -8.88 -2.34
N GLN A 8 -5.80 -9.10 -3.46
CA GLN A 8 -5.26 -8.80 -4.78
C GLN A 8 -5.08 -7.30 -4.98
N LEU A 9 -6.02 -6.49 -4.49
CA LEU A 9 -5.90 -5.03 -4.55
C LEU A 9 -4.68 -4.55 -3.77
N ALA A 10 -4.49 -5.03 -2.55
CA ALA A 10 -3.35 -4.69 -1.70
C ALA A 10 -2.02 -5.05 -2.38
N GLU A 11 -1.92 -6.24 -2.98
CA GLU A 11 -0.70 -6.67 -3.66
C GLU A 11 -0.45 -5.92 -4.97
N ARG A 12 -1.50 -5.50 -5.68
CA ARG A 12 -1.35 -4.63 -6.86
C ARG A 12 -0.77 -3.27 -6.47
N ILE A 13 -1.23 -2.69 -5.37
CA ILE A 13 -0.72 -1.44 -4.82
C ILE A 13 0.73 -1.63 -4.38
N ARG A 14 1.05 -2.71 -3.69
CA ARG A 14 2.42 -3.05 -3.27
C ARG A 14 3.34 -3.21 -4.47
N SER A 15 2.92 -3.95 -5.49
CA SER A 15 3.70 -4.15 -6.72
C SER A 15 4.03 -2.82 -7.39
N GLY A 16 3.07 -1.92 -7.48
CA GLY A 16 3.28 -0.59 -8.05
C GLY A 16 4.27 0.25 -7.27
N GLY A 17 4.26 0.15 -5.95
CA GLY A 17 5.14 0.91 -5.08
C GLY A 17 6.58 0.43 -5.05
N PHE A 18 6.81 -0.86 -5.25
CA PHE A 18 8.14 -1.48 -5.15
C PHE A 18 8.76 -1.87 -6.49
N GLY A 19 8.24 -1.32 -7.58
CA GLY A 19 8.84 -1.50 -8.91
C GLY A 19 8.67 -2.89 -9.50
N LEU A 20 7.71 -3.67 -9.01
CA LEU A 20 7.39 -4.98 -9.56
C LEU A 20 6.49 -4.84 -10.78
N GLY A 21 6.69 -5.69 -11.78
CA GLY A 21 5.86 -5.71 -13.00
C GLY A 21 4.49 -6.36 -12.82
N GLY A 22 4.16 -6.76 -11.61
CA GLY A 22 2.95 -7.47 -11.25
C GLY A 22 3.25 -8.68 -10.38
N PHE A 23 2.27 -9.53 -10.21
CA PHE A 23 2.42 -10.77 -9.46
C PHE A 23 1.49 -11.86 -9.98
N LEU A 24 1.81 -13.10 -9.63
CA LEU A 24 1.03 -14.29 -9.99
C LEU A 24 0.28 -14.82 -8.77
N THR A 25 -1.00 -15.11 -8.95
CA THR A 25 -1.84 -15.65 -7.88
C THR A 25 -2.75 -16.75 -8.39
N PRO A 26 -2.92 -17.87 -7.66
CA PRO A 26 -3.92 -18.88 -8.01
C PRO A 26 -5.33 -18.46 -7.63
N THR A 27 -5.48 -17.41 -6.83
CA THR A 27 -6.79 -16.95 -6.35
C THR A 27 -7.59 -16.33 -7.48
N GLY A 28 -8.82 -16.79 -7.65
CA GLY A 28 -9.74 -16.24 -8.66
C GLY A 28 -9.75 -17.01 -9.98
N ILE A 29 -8.87 -17.98 -10.19
CA ILE A 29 -8.89 -18.83 -11.40
C ILE A 29 -10.29 -19.45 -11.56
N GLY A 30 -10.84 -19.37 -12.78
CA GLY A 30 -12.18 -19.92 -13.09
C GLY A 30 -13.35 -19.12 -12.54
N THR A 31 -13.12 -17.94 -12.01
CA THR A 31 -14.15 -17.05 -11.47
C THR A 31 -14.28 -15.76 -12.27
N GLU A 32 -15.27 -14.94 -11.94
CA GLU A 32 -15.43 -13.59 -12.53
C GLU A 32 -14.20 -12.70 -12.35
N VAL A 33 -13.42 -12.94 -11.28
CA VAL A 33 -12.18 -12.19 -11.01
C VAL A 33 -11.13 -12.42 -12.11
N ALA A 34 -11.14 -13.60 -12.74
CA ALA A 34 -10.21 -13.94 -13.82
C ALA A 34 -10.53 -13.27 -15.16
N LYS A 35 -11.74 -12.73 -15.30
CA LYS A 35 -12.21 -12.19 -16.58
C LYS A 35 -11.34 -11.01 -17.05
N GLY A 36 -10.81 -11.13 -18.27
CA GLY A 36 -9.94 -10.12 -18.87
C GLY A 36 -8.50 -10.16 -18.39
N LYS A 37 -8.12 -11.14 -17.57
CA LYS A 37 -6.76 -11.29 -17.05
C LYS A 37 -6.03 -12.43 -17.74
N GLU A 38 -4.71 -12.31 -17.86
CA GLU A 38 -3.86 -13.35 -18.43
C GLU A 38 -3.65 -14.50 -17.44
N VAL A 39 -3.72 -15.73 -17.96
CA VAL A 39 -3.40 -16.93 -17.17
C VAL A 39 -2.01 -17.41 -17.57
N ILE A 40 -1.16 -17.64 -16.59
CA ILE A 40 0.20 -18.15 -16.79
C ILE A 40 0.33 -19.47 -16.05
N THR A 41 0.78 -20.49 -16.77
CA THR A 41 0.99 -21.83 -16.21
C THR A 41 2.45 -22.03 -15.87
N ILE A 42 2.75 -22.37 -14.62
CA ILE A 42 4.09 -22.67 -14.14
C ILE A 42 4.04 -24.03 -13.44
N ASP A 43 4.88 -24.96 -13.87
CA ASP A 43 4.97 -26.31 -13.32
C ASP A 43 3.60 -27.02 -13.23
N GLY A 44 2.77 -26.84 -14.26
CA GLY A 44 1.45 -27.47 -14.36
C GLY A 44 0.36 -26.81 -13.50
N LYS A 45 0.64 -25.69 -12.85
CA LYS A 45 -0.33 -24.93 -12.06
C LYS A 45 -0.62 -23.58 -12.72
N ASP A 46 -1.89 -23.23 -12.79
CA ASP A 46 -2.36 -21.98 -13.38
C ASP A 46 -2.39 -20.86 -12.36
N TYR A 47 -1.95 -19.68 -12.82
CA TYR A 47 -1.95 -18.43 -12.06
C TYR A 47 -2.58 -17.31 -12.89
N LEU A 48 -3.27 -16.39 -12.23
CA LEU A 48 -3.63 -15.12 -12.84
C LEU A 48 -2.46 -14.15 -12.72
N LEU A 49 -2.19 -13.44 -13.82
CA LEU A 49 -1.28 -12.29 -13.79
C LEU A 49 -2.06 -11.05 -13.36
N GLU A 50 -1.72 -10.53 -12.21
CA GLU A 50 -2.23 -9.26 -11.70
C GLU A 50 -1.20 -8.16 -11.96
N LYS A 51 -1.62 -7.11 -12.69
CA LYS A 51 -0.74 -6.00 -13.03
C LYS A 51 -0.63 -5.01 -11.87
N PRO A 52 0.49 -4.27 -11.75
CA PRO A 52 0.63 -3.29 -10.70
C PRO A 52 -0.37 -2.15 -10.85
N LEU A 53 -0.76 -1.57 -9.74
CA LEU A 53 -1.58 -0.36 -9.70
C LEU A 53 -0.69 0.77 -9.18
N LYS A 54 -0.66 1.90 -9.92
CA LYS A 54 0.08 3.10 -9.52
C LYS A 54 -0.86 4.28 -9.42
N ALA A 55 -0.57 5.18 -8.47
CA ALA A 55 -1.31 6.41 -8.28
C ALA A 55 -0.37 7.61 -8.32
N ASP A 56 -0.90 8.78 -8.64
CA ASP A 56 -0.15 10.03 -8.60
C ASP A 56 -0.07 10.59 -7.17
N VAL A 57 -1.16 10.46 -6.43
CA VAL A 57 -1.28 10.98 -5.07
C VAL A 57 -1.86 9.89 -4.15
N ALA A 58 -1.24 9.73 -2.99
CA ALA A 58 -1.79 8.94 -1.89
C ALA A 58 -2.19 9.89 -0.75
N LEU A 59 -3.42 9.76 -0.29
CA LEU A 59 -3.92 10.43 0.89
C LEU A 59 -4.04 9.40 1.98
N ILE A 60 -3.21 9.49 3.02
CA ILE A 60 -3.19 8.50 4.09
C ILE A 60 -3.36 9.17 5.45
N PHE A 61 -3.75 8.37 6.43
CA PHE A 61 -3.96 8.81 7.79
C PHE A 61 -3.04 8.03 8.74
N ALA A 62 -2.43 8.73 9.69
CA ALA A 62 -1.62 8.14 10.73
C ALA A 62 -2.06 8.60 12.12
N ASN A 63 -1.95 7.71 13.09
CA ASN A 63 -2.23 8.06 14.49
C ASN A 63 -1.15 9.03 15.01
N LYS A 64 0.11 8.76 14.74
CA LYS A 64 1.25 9.56 15.16
C LYS A 64 2.28 9.69 14.04
N ALA A 65 2.86 10.86 13.91
CA ALA A 65 3.99 11.11 13.03
C ALA A 65 5.06 11.93 13.75
N ASP A 66 6.32 11.75 13.38
CA ASP A 66 7.35 12.68 13.77
C ASP A 66 7.59 13.72 12.67
N LYS A 67 8.36 14.75 12.95
CA LYS A 67 8.65 15.85 12.02
C LYS A 67 9.47 15.41 10.80
N ASN A 68 10.08 14.24 10.82
CA ASN A 68 10.74 13.63 9.66
C ASN A 68 9.79 12.82 8.79
N GLY A 69 8.51 12.70 9.17
CA GLY A 69 7.51 11.97 8.41
C GLY A 69 7.44 10.49 8.72
N ASN A 70 8.14 9.99 9.73
CA ASN A 70 7.97 8.62 10.18
C ASN A 70 6.57 8.44 10.79
N LEU A 71 5.88 7.36 10.43
CA LEU A 71 4.48 7.17 10.77
C LEU A 71 4.27 5.95 11.66
N GLN A 72 3.36 6.11 12.62
CA GLN A 72 2.82 5.03 13.44
C GLN A 72 1.31 4.97 13.25
N TYR A 73 0.81 3.77 12.96
CA TYR A 73 -0.61 3.51 12.78
C TYR A 73 -1.20 2.85 14.03
N ALA A 74 -2.50 3.05 14.23
CA ALA A 74 -3.25 2.41 15.29
C ALA A 74 -4.35 1.53 14.70
N GLY A 75 -4.46 0.29 15.16
CA GLY A 75 -5.53 -0.63 14.76
C GLY A 75 -5.62 -0.83 13.25
N SER A 76 -6.80 -0.63 12.69
CA SER A 76 -7.09 -0.85 11.27
C SER A 76 -6.41 0.15 10.31
N GLU A 77 -5.85 1.23 10.81
CA GLU A 77 -5.06 2.17 10.00
C GLU A 77 -3.87 1.48 9.32
N ASN A 78 -3.33 0.44 9.96
CA ASN A 78 -2.20 -0.33 9.44
C ASN A 78 -2.58 -1.28 8.30
N ASN A 79 -3.76 -1.14 7.72
CA ASN A 79 -4.27 -2.03 6.69
C ASN A 79 -3.68 -1.72 5.30
N PHE A 80 -4.03 -0.56 4.73
CA PHE A 80 -3.58 -0.14 3.40
C PHE A 80 -2.60 1.01 3.41
N ASN A 81 -2.55 1.80 4.49
CA ASN A 81 -1.79 3.05 4.51
C ASN A 81 -0.30 2.86 4.18
N HIS A 82 0.34 1.82 4.71
CA HIS A 82 1.77 1.58 4.47
C HIS A 82 2.08 1.24 3.00
N VAL A 83 1.24 0.46 2.32
CA VAL A 83 1.45 0.14 0.90
C VAL A 83 1.09 1.30 -0.01
N MET A 84 0.07 2.09 0.35
CA MET A 84 -0.31 3.30 -0.37
C MET A 84 0.77 4.37 -0.29
N ALA A 85 1.42 4.52 0.87
CA ALA A 85 2.49 5.48 1.05
C ALA A 85 3.67 5.24 0.08
N ALA A 86 4.02 3.99 -0.15
CA ALA A 86 5.11 3.62 -1.05
C ALA A 86 4.71 3.69 -2.54
N ASN A 87 3.42 3.69 -2.84
CA ASN A 87 2.91 3.55 -4.20
C ASN A 87 2.90 4.85 -5.00
N ALA A 88 2.43 5.94 -4.40
CA ALA A 88 2.17 7.18 -5.12
C ALA A 88 3.42 8.01 -5.36
N LYS A 89 3.38 8.85 -6.39
CA LYS A 89 4.44 9.85 -6.64
C LYS A 89 4.49 10.90 -5.54
N THR A 90 3.32 11.26 -4.99
CA THR A 90 3.18 12.23 -3.90
C THR A 90 2.33 11.62 -2.81
N THR A 91 2.85 11.58 -1.60
CA THR A 91 2.15 11.05 -0.43
C THR A 91 1.90 12.18 0.58
N ILE A 92 0.64 12.40 0.88
CA ILE A 92 0.16 13.41 1.83
C ILE A 92 -0.42 12.67 3.03
N VAL A 93 0.08 12.97 4.21
CA VAL A 93 -0.32 12.32 5.45
C VAL A 93 -1.04 13.30 6.35
N GLU A 94 -2.24 12.96 6.77
CA GLU A 94 -2.91 13.59 7.90
C GLU A 94 -2.57 12.79 9.17
N ALA A 95 -1.94 13.43 10.15
CA ALA A 95 -1.57 12.79 11.40
C ALA A 95 -2.36 13.39 12.56
N ARG A 96 -2.90 12.53 13.43
CA ARG A 96 -3.61 12.97 14.62
C ARG A 96 -2.70 13.70 15.59
N GLU A 97 -1.47 13.20 15.75
CA GLU A 97 -0.44 13.78 16.60
C GLU A 97 0.88 13.87 15.84
N ILE A 98 1.55 15.02 15.94
CA ILE A 98 2.88 15.23 15.38
C ILE A 98 3.83 15.50 16.54
N VAL A 99 4.88 14.70 16.65
CA VAL A 99 5.89 14.78 17.69
C VAL A 99 7.26 15.18 17.14
N ASP A 100 8.16 15.58 18.01
CA ASP A 100 9.52 15.88 17.60
C ASP A 100 10.29 14.61 17.22
N VAL A 101 11.32 14.77 16.40
CA VAL A 101 12.22 13.69 16.03
C VAL A 101 12.86 13.10 17.30
N GLY A 102 12.86 11.78 17.37
CA GLY A 102 13.38 11.04 18.52
C GLY A 102 12.33 10.71 19.59
N GLN A 103 11.12 11.24 19.48
CA GLN A 103 10.03 10.95 20.42
C GLN A 103 9.16 9.74 20.01
N MET A 104 9.35 9.21 18.82
CA MET A 104 8.73 7.94 18.42
C MET A 104 9.69 6.80 18.69
N ASP A 105 9.16 5.67 19.18
CA ASP A 105 9.93 4.47 19.35
C ASP A 105 10.35 3.95 17.97
N PRO A 106 11.66 3.83 17.68
CA PRO A 106 12.13 3.36 16.37
C PRO A 106 11.69 1.93 16.04
N ASN A 107 11.32 1.14 17.04
CA ASN A 107 10.81 -0.21 16.83
C ASN A 107 9.35 -0.24 16.34
N PHE A 108 8.64 0.88 16.42
CA PHE A 108 7.22 0.99 16.06
C PHE A 108 6.98 1.96 14.90
N VAL A 109 7.97 2.21 14.07
CA VAL A 109 7.79 2.96 12.83
C VAL A 109 7.21 2.01 11.77
N HIS A 110 5.95 2.20 11.43
CA HIS A 110 5.24 1.37 10.44
C HIS A 110 5.50 1.82 9.00
N THR A 111 5.67 3.12 8.79
CA THR A 111 6.04 3.69 7.49
C THR A 111 7.18 4.69 7.69
N PRO A 112 8.35 4.45 7.07
CA PRO A 112 9.47 5.38 7.13
C PRO A 112 9.16 6.71 6.45
N GLY A 113 9.71 7.79 6.97
CA GLY A 113 9.51 9.15 6.45
C GLY A 113 9.95 9.37 5.01
N ILE A 114 10.81 8.49 4.48
CA ILE A 114 11.25 8.55 3.08
C ILE A 114 10.08 8.47 2.09
N PHE A 115 8.96 7.86 2.48
CA PHE A 115 7.78 7.72 1.63
C PHE A 115 6.80 8.89 1.77
N VAL A 116 7.05 9.84 2.67
CA VAL A 116 6.13 10.94 2.97
C VAL A 116 6.63 12.23 2.39
N ASN A 117 5.79 12.91 1.61
CA ASN A 117 6.12 14.20 1.01
C ASN A 117 5.55 15.38 1.80
N TYR A 118 4.32 15.25 2.30
CA TYR A 118 3.64 16.30 3.05
C TYR A 118 2.99 15.71 4.31
N LEU A 119 3.18 16.41 5.41
CA LEU A 119 2.61 16.05 6.70
C LEU A 119 1.70 17.17 7.18
N VAL A 120 0.44 16.82 7.45
CA VAL A 120 -0.60 17.76 7.89
C VAL A 120 -1.11 17.33 9.26
N LYS A 121 -1.22 18.29 10.16
CA LYS A 121 -1.83 18.06 11.48
C LYS A 121 -3.33 17.91 11.30
N GLY A 122 -3.86 16.79 11.72
CA GLY A 122 -5.30 16.52 11.71
C GLY A 122 -6.04 17.20 12.84
N ALA A 123 -7.33 17.22 12.70
CA ALA A 123 -8.22 17.75 13.71
C ALA A 123 -8.31 16.83 14.95
#